data_37ec0b1969a11883f227015915c5cfba
#
_entry.id   37ec0b1969a11883f227015915c5cfba
#
_cell.length_a   1.000
_cell.length_b   1.000
_cell.length_c   1.000
_cell.angle_alpha   90.00
_cell.angle_beta   90.00
_cell.angle_gamma   90.00
#
_symmetry.space_group_name_H-M   'P 1'
#
loop_
_entity.id
_entity.type
_entity.pdbx_description
1 polymer ?
#
loop_
_entity_poly.entity_id
_entity_poly.type
_entity_poly.pdbx_seq_one_letter_code
_entity_poly.pdbx_strand_id
1 'polypeptide(L)'
;SLVGSEMCIRDRVIHDPNSPLRNDEFYIPVLRAVLASPYYDEYERIGPSYDLNMAMQNRIGERANDFRYTLASGATGTLYGVKAEYVLLFINNPGCPMCKQLREQIGGSPMLSEMIERGRLKVVALYPDEDLAEWREYRGHIPPSWINGYDAGCVVREKSLYDLHAIPALYLLDRDKRVLVKDSTDVPYIEEVIDRRG
;
A
#
# COMPACT_ATOMS: atom_id res chain seq x y z
N SER A 1 33.47 11.41 -5.61
CA SER A 1 32.91 12.42 -4.68
C SER A 1 32.16 11.70 -3.57
N LEU A 2 32.52 11.94 -2.32
CA LEU A 2 31.93 11.31 -1.12
C LEU A 2 30.42 11.57 -0.97
N VAL A 3 29.92 12.68 -1.48
CA VAL A 3 28.52 13.08 -1.40
C VAL A 3 27.59 12.14 -2.18
N GLY A 4 28.02 11.65 -3.34
CA GLY A 4 27.23 10.72 -4.15
C GLY A 4 27.09 9.32 -3.54
N SER A 5 28.10 8.84 -2.79
CA SER A 5 28.08 7.52 -2.17
C SER A 5 27.25 7.51 -0.87
N GLU A 6 27.28 8.57 -0.07
CA GLU A 6 26.45 8.67 1.14
C GLU A 6 24.95 8.81 0.81
N MET A 7 24.63 9.49 -0.29
CA MET A 7 23.25 9.63 -0.75
C MET A 7 22.71 8.28 -1.27
N CYS A 8 23.52 7.50 -2.00
CA CYS A 8 23.15 6.15 -2.44
C CYS A 8 22.91 5.18 -1.28
N ILE A 9 23.63 5.31 -0.16
CA ILE A 9 23.46 4.45 1.03
C ILE A 9 22.17 4.82 1.76
N ARG A 10 21.90 6.11 1.96
CA ARG A 10 20.66 6.59 2.60
C ARG A 10 19.43 6.23 1.78
N ASP A 11 19.49 6.41 0.48
CA ASP A 11 18.43 6.08 -0.47
C ASP A 11 18.09 4.58 -0.43
N ARG A 12 19.11 3.71 -0.44
CA ARG A 12 18.93 2.25 -0.36
C ARG A 12 18.40 1.75 0.99
N VAL A 13 18.68 2.45 2.07
CA VAL A 13 18.28 1.99 3.43
C VAL A 13 16.92 2.52 3.84
N ILE A 14 16.61 3.76 3.50
CA ILE A 14 15.38 4.44 3.96
C ILE A 14 14.24 4.34 2.94
N HIS A 15 14.56 4.20 1.67
CA HIS A 15 13.59 4.20 0.57
C HIS A 15 13.41 2.82 -0.10
N ASP A 16 14.36 1.88 0.05
CA ASP A 16 14.23 0.55 -0.53
C ASP A 16 12.93 -0.12 -0.01
N PRO A 17 12.01 -0.53 -0.91
CA PRO A 17 10.76 -1.19 -0.52
C PRO A 17 10.95 -2.42 0.37
N ASN A 18 12.11 -3.07 0.27
CA ASN A 18 12.46 -4.26 1.03
C ASN A 18 13.24 -3.94 2.32
N SER A 19 13.52 -2.66 2.60
CA SER A 19 14.25 -2.27 3.81
C SER A 19 13.34 -2.28 5.03
N PRO A 20 13.71 -2.97 6.12
CA PRO A 20 12.96 -2.90 7.38
C PRO A 20 13.04 -1.52 8.04
N LEU A 21 13.93 -0.64 7.55
CA LEU A 21 14.11 0.74 8.02
C LEU A 21 13.41 1.76 7.12
N ARG A 22 12.65 1.30 6.12
CA ARG A 22 11.86 2.20 5.26
C ARG A 22 10.91 3.02 6.13
N ASN A 23 11.05 4.35 6.03
CA ASN A 23 10.19 5.27 6.76
C ASN A 23 10.10 6.60 6.00
N ASP A 24 8.94 6.84 5.40
CA ASP A 24 8.70 8.05 4.61
C ASP A 24 8.85 9.33 5.43
N GLU A 25 8.54 9.31 6.73
CA GLU A 25 8.68 10.48 7.60
C GLU A 25 10.15 10.92 7.76
N PHE A 26 11.09 9.99 7.69
CA PHE A 26 12.52 10.31 7.62
C PHE A 26 13.00 10.65 6.21
N TYR A 27 12.35 10.11 5.19
CA TYR A 27 12.74 10.33 3.80
C TYR A 27 12.27 11.69 3.26
N ILE A 28 11.08 12.15 3.64
CA ILE A 28 10.53 13.46 3.24
C ILE A 28 11.50 14.64 3.48
N PRO A 29 12.10 14.81 4.67
CA PRO A 29 13.07 15.89 4.91
C PRO A 29 14.30 15.80 3.99
N VAL A 30 14.78 14.59 3.71
CA VAL A 30 15.92 14.36 2.80
C VAL A 30 15.57 14.79 1.38
N LEU A 31 14.42 14.37 0.86
CA LEU A 31 13.94 14.75 -0.47
C LEU A 31 13.75 16.26 -0.60
N ARG A 32 13.20 16.91 0.42
CA ARG A 32 13.07 18.38 0.44
C ARG A 32 14.41 19.08 0.40
N ALA A 33 15.41 18.59 1.12
CA ALA A 33 16.76 19.13 1.10
C ALA A 33 17.43 18.96 -0.27
N VAL A 34 17.27 17.80 -0.91
CA VAL A 34 17.73 17.54 -2.28
C VAL A 34 17.11 18.52 -3.27
N LEU A 35 15.78 18.68 -3.22
CA LEU A 35 15.06 19.57 -4.14
C LEU A 35 15.39 21.06 -3.92
N ALA A 36 15.74 21.45 -2.70
CA ALA A 36 16.17 22.82 -2.39
C ALA A 36 17.64 23.10 -2.74
N SER A 37 18.44 22.06 -3.02
CA SER A 37 19.86 22.19 -3.29
C SER A 37 20.11 22.83 -4.66
N PRO A 38 21.00 23.82 -4.75
CA PRO A 38 21.37 24.43 -6.04
C PRO A 38 22.28 23.53 -6.90
N TYR A 39 22.75 22.40 -6.36
CA TYR A 39 23.66 21.48 -7.05
C TYR A 39 22.95 20.49 -7.97
N TYR A 40 21.60 20.41 -7.91
CA TYR A 40 20.80 19.53 -8.75
C TYR A 40 20.14 20.32 -9.87
N ASP A 41 20.28 19.85 -11.10
CA ASP A 41 19.60 20.42 -12.25
C ASP A 41 18.12 19.98 -12.32
N GLU A 42 17.41 20.44 -13.33
CA GLU A 42 15.99 20.16 -13.53
C GLU A 42 15.73 18.66 -13.77
N TYR A 43 16.62 18.00 -14.50
CA TYR A 43 16.49 16.55 -14.79
C TYR A 43 16.74 15.69 -13.55
N GLU A 44 17.76 16.04 -12.77
CA GLU A 44 18.12 15.34 -11.54
C GLU A 44 17.02 15.47 -10.45
N ARG A 45 16.18 16.50 -10.53
CA ARG A 45 15.05 16.74 -9.60
C ARG A 45 13.79 15.94 -9.94
N ILE A 46 13.66 15.37 -11.15
CA ILE A 46 12.45 14.62 -11.55
C ILE A 46 12.19 13.46 -10.62
N GLY A 47 13.18 12.58 -10.40
CA GLY A 47 13.07 11.43 -9.50
C GLY A 47 12.71 11.84 -8.06
N PRO A 48 13.54 12.68 -7.40
CA PRO A 48 13.23 13.15 -6.05
C PRO A 48 11.88 13.87 -5.91
N SER A 49 11.41 14.58 -6.93
CA SER A 49 10.08 15.21 -6.93
C SER A 49 8.96 14.17 -6.95
N TYR A 50 9.12 13.14 -7.76
CA TYR A 50 8.18 12.02 -7.81
C TYR A 50 8.14 11.29 -6.46
N ASP A 51 9.31 10.93 -5.92
CA ASP A 51 9.45 10.23 -4.64
C ASP A 51 8.84 11.05 -3.49
N LEU A 52 9.05 12.38 -3.48
CA LEU A 52 8.43 13.25 -2.49
C LEU A 52 6.91 13.25 -2.61
N ASN A 53 6.39 13.31 -3.84
CA ASN A 53 4.95 13.23 -4.06
C ASN A 53 4.38 11.91 -3.53
N MET A 54 5.02 10.78 -3.79
CA MET A 54 4.58 9.47 -3.32
C MET A 54 4.72 9.33 -1.80
N ALA A 55 5.83 9.81 -1.21
CA ALA A 55 6.02 9.80 0.24
C ALA A 55 4.97 10.65 0.97
N MET A 56 4.51 11.74 0.35
CA MET A 56 3.46 12.61 0.89
C MET A 56 2.04 12.04 0.75
N GLN A 57 1.83 10.98 -0.05
CA GLN A 57 0.54 10.32 -0.17
C GLN A 57 0.30 9.37 1.01
N ASN A 58 -0.94 9.29 1.46
CA ASN A 58 -1.38 8.31 2.46
C ASN A 58 -0.49 8.25 3.71
N ARG A 59 -0.09 9.40 4.25
CA ARG A 59 0.79 9.46 5.43
C ARG A 59 0.10 8.88 6.66
N ILE A 60 0.89 8.29 7.55
CA ILE A 60 0.39 7.77 8.84
C ILE A 60 -0.33 8.88 9.61
N GLY A 61 -1.54 8.59 10.09
CA GLY A 61 -2.44 9.52 10.77
C GLY A 61 -3.30 10.37 9.84
N GLU A 62 -2.97 10.49 8.56
CA GLU A 62 -3.80 11.17 7.56
C GLU A 62 -4.83 10.22 6.96
N ARG A 63 -5.86 10.77 6.35
CA ARG A 63 -6.89 9.98 5.67
C ARG A 63 -6.34 9.46 4.35
N ALA A 64 -6.44 8.14 4.12
CA ALA A 64 -6.02 7.51 2.89
C ALA A 64 -6.80 8.04 1.67
N ASN A 65 -6.19 8.04 0.51
CA ASN A 65 -6.86 8.38 -0.73
C ASN A 65 -8.00 7.41 -1.01
N ASP A 66 -9.17 7.93 -1.36
CA ASP A 66 -10.30 7.11 -1.81
C ASP A 66 -10.10 6.65 -3.25
N PHE A 67 -10.58 5.47 -3.55
CA PHE A 67 -10.66 4.95 -4.91
C PHE A 67 -11.91 4.09 -5.08
N ARG A 68 -12.31 3.90 -6.33
CA ARG A 68 -13.40 3.01 -6.70
C ARG A 68 -12.83 1.67 -7.14
N TYR A 69 -13.47 0.59 -6.72
CA TYR A 69 -13.19 -0.75 -7.21
C TYR A 69 -14.44 -1.37 -7.85
N THR A 70 -14.23 -2.33 -8.74
CA THR A 70 -15.29 -3.10 -9.39
C THR A 70 -15.14 -4.56 -9.00
N LEU A 71 -16.25 -5.17 -8.56
CA LEU A 71 -16.31 -6.58 -8.19
C LEU A 71 -16.55 -7.47 -9.42
N ALA A 72 -16.35 -8.78 -9.24
CA ALA A 72 -16.63 -9.77 -10.30
C ALA A 72 -18.07 -9.76 -10.80
N SER A 73 -19.02 -9.34 -9.98
CA SER A 73 -20.44 -9.17 -10.34
C SER A 73 -20.71 -7.93 -11.21
N GLY A 74 -19.72 -7.03 -11.39
CA GLY A 74 -19.88 -5.73 -11.98
C GLY A 74 -20.35 -4.64 -11.01
N ALA A 75 -20.69 -5.00 -9.77
CA ALA A 75 -21.01 -4.01 -8.73
C ALA A 75 -19.76 -3.20 -8.37
N THR A 76 -19.95 -1.94 -8.04
CA THR A 76 -18.85 -1.04 -7.68
C THR A 76 -18.95 -0.62 -6.22
N GLY A 77 -17.79 -0.38 -5.61
CA GLY A 77 -17.67 0.21 -4.27
C GLY A 77 -16.53 1.21 -4.23
N THR A 78 -16.38 1.87 -3.08
CA THR A 78 -15.22 2.73 -2.81
C THR A 78 -14.55 2.30 -1.52
N LEU A 79 -13.27 2.64 -1.34
CA LEU A 79 -12.58 2.39 -0.08
C LEU A 79 -13.31 3.04 1.10
N TYR A 80 -13.81 4.26 0.93
CA TYR A 80 -14.57 4.97 1.98
C TYR A 80 -15.93 4.36 2.27
N GLY A 81 -16.49 3.61 1.31
CA GLY A 81 -17.73 2.87 1.47
C GLY A 81 -17.60 1.63 2.35
N VAL A 82 -16.40 1.10 2.55
CA VAL A 82 -16.15 -0.09 3.38
C VAL A 82 -16.34 0.26 4.86
N LYS A 83 -17.32 -0.37 5.50
CA LYS A 83 -17.64 -0.15 6.92
C LYS A 83 -17.06 -1.28 7.77
N ALA A 84 -16.06 -0.96 8.58
CA ALA A 84 -15.44 -1.83 9.57
C ALA A 84 -14.67 -0.98 10.59
N GLU A 85 -14.26 -1.56 11.70
CA GLU A 85 -13.38 -0.93 12.67
C GLU A 85 -11.98 -0.71 12.07
N TYR A 86 -11.50 -1.72 11.34
CA TYR A 86 -10.26 -1.66 10.57
C TYR A 86 -10.50 -2.09 9.11
N VAL A 87 -9.76 -1.51 8.19
CA VAL A 87 -9.71 -1.94 6.79
C VAL A 87 -8.26 -2.24 6.44
N LEU A 88 -8.00 -3.45 5.98
CA LEU A 88 -6.71 -3.85 5.43
C LEU A 88 -6.80 -3.80 3.91
N LEU A 89 -6.20 -2.78 3.31
CA LEU A 89 -6.03 -2.69 1.87
C LEU A 89 -4.82 -3.54 1.47
N PHE A 90 -5.05 -4.52 0.62
CA PHE A 90 -4.06 -5.41 0.04
C PHE A 90 -3.97 -5.17 -1.47
N ILE A 91 -2.98 -4.40 -1.90
CA ILE A 91 -2.70 -4.20 -3.33
C ILE A 91 -1.88 -5.39 -3.80
N ASN A 92 -2.39 -6.09 -4.80
CA ASN A 92 -1.80 -7.37 -5.23
C ASN A 92 -1.94 -7.59 -6.73
N ASN A 93 -1.02 -8.40 -7.28
CA ASN A 93 -1.07 -8.86 -8.67
C ASN A 93 -1.12 -10.39 -8.74
N PRO A 94 -1.83 -10.96 -9.70
CA PRO A 94 -1.74 -12.35 -10.09
C PRO A 94 -0.29 -12.76 -10.42
N GLY A 95 0.03 -14.02 -10.19
CA GLY A 95 1.38 -14.55 -10.51
C GLY A 95 2.52 -14.06 -9.60
N CYS A 96 2.27 -13.12 -8.72
CA CYS A 96 3.26 -12.59 -7.78
C CYS A 96 3.47 -13.56 -6.59
N PRO A 97 4.66 -14.18 -6.40
CA PRO A 97 4.89 -15.11 -5.30
C PRO A 97 4.75 -14.46 -3.92
N MET A 98 5.21 -13.22 -3.77
CA MET A 98 5.10 -12.48 -2.51
C MET A 98 3.63 -12.15 -2.18
N CYS A 99 2.82 -11.83 -3.20
CA CYS A 99 1.38 -11.62 -3.03
C CYS A 99 0.68 -12.89 -2.51
N LYS A 100 1.07 -14.05 -3.05
CA LYS A 100 0.59 -15.34 -2.57
C LYS A 100 0.98 -15.56 -1.11
N GLN A 101 2.24 -15.33 -0.77
CA GLN A 101 2.74 -15.50 0.60
C GLN A 101 2.00 -14.60 1.60
N LEU A 102 1.83 -13.30 1.28
CA LEU A 102 1.10 -12.38 2.16
C LEU A 102 -0.37 -12.75 2.32
N ARG A 103 -1.03 -13.16 1.23
CA ARG A 103 -2.40 -13.65 1.30
C ARG A 103 -2.52 -14.85 2.24
N GLU A 104 -1.57 -15.79 2.16
CA GLU A 104 -1.53 -16.98 3.03
C GLU A 104 -1.24 -16.59 4.50
N GLN A 105 -0.36 -15.61 4.74
CA GLN A 105 -0.09 -15.10 6.09
C GLN A 105 -1.33 -14.42 6.69
N ILE A 106 -2.00 -13.55 5.94
CA ILE A 106 -3.23 -12.87 6.41
C ILE A 106 -4.33 -13.92 6.69
N GLY A 107 -4.54 -14.86 5.77
CA GLY A 107 -5.56 -15.90 5.93
C GLY A 107 -5.23 -16.94 7.01
N GLY A 108 -3.94 -17.16 7.30
CA GLY A 108 -3.45 -18.07 8.33
C GLY A 108 -3.35 -17.44 9.72
N SER A 109 -3.51 -16.12 9.84
CA SER A 109 -3.50 -15.44 11.13
C SER A 109 -4.78 -15.71 11.92
N PRO A 110 -4.70 -16.32 13.12
CA PRO A 110 -5.89 -16.52 13.96
C PRO A 110 -6.55 -15.21 14.38
N MET A 111 -5.74 -14.19 14.71
CA MET A 111 -6.23 -12.89 15.13
C MET A 111 -6.99 -12.18 14.01
N LEU A 112 -6.39 -12.07 12.82
CA LEU A 112 -7.02 -11.39 11.68
C LEU A 112 -8.26 -12.18 11.21
N SER A 113 -8.22 -13.50 11.20
CA SER A 113 -9.35 -14.37 10.84
C SER A 113 -10.53 -14.16 11.78
N GLU A 114 -10.31 -14.15 13.10
CA GLU A 114 -11.35 -13.87 14.09
C GLU A 114 -11.96 -12.47 13.88
N MET A 115 -11.12 -11.47 13.62
CA MET A 115 -11.61 -10.10 13.36
C MET A 115 -12.42 -9.99 12.07
N ILE A 116 -12.04 -10.74 11.03
CA ILE A 116 -12.79 -10.81 9.76
C ILE A 116 -14.15 -11.47 9.99
N GLU A 117 -14.18 -12.60 10.69
CA GLU A 117 -15.42 -13.32 11.02
C GLU A 117 -16.39 -12.47 11.85
N ARG A 118 -15.87 -11.72 12.81
CA ARG A 118 -16.66 -10.77 13.62
C ARG A 118 -17.03 -9.48 12.89
N GLY A 119 -16.56 -9.27 11.66
CA GLY A 119 -16.80 -8.07 10.88
C GLY A 119 -16.08 -6.81 11.39
N ARG A 120 -15.14 -6.95 12.34
CA ARG A 120 -14.29 -5.85 12.85
C ARG A 120 -13.23 -5.44 11.83
N LEU A 121 -12.69 -6.40 11.07
CA LEU A 121 -11.74 -6.18 9.98
C LEU A 121 -12.37 -6.54 8.64
N LYS A 122 -12.18 -5.68 7.63
CA LYS A 122 -12.45 -5.99 6.23
C LYS A 122 -11.16 -5.91 5.44
N VAL A 123 -10.89 -6.96 4.67
CA VAL A 123 -9.76 -6.96 3.73
C VAL A 123 -10.28 -6.55 2.36
N VAL A 124 -9.64 -5.56 1.75
CA VAL A 124 -9.89 -5.13 0.37
C VAL A 124 -8.69 -5.54 -0.46
N ALA A 125 -8.83 -6.62 -1.23
CA ALA A 125 -7.85 -7.06 -2.20
C ALA A 125 -8.08 -6.29 -3.51
N LEU A 126 -7.17 -5.39 -3.85
CA LEU A 126 -7.25 -4.55 -5.04
C LEU A 126 -6.25 -5.02 -6.08
N TYR A 127 -6.74 -5.28 -7.30
CA TYR A 127 -5.92 -5.46 -8.50
C TYR A 127 -5.84 -4.12 -9.24
N PRO A 128 -4.64 -3.52 -9.38
CA PRO A 128 -4.51 -2.16 -9.89
C PRO A 128 -4.22 -2.08 -11.40
N ASP A 129 -4.12 -3.22 -12.09
CA ASP A 129 -3.72 -3.32 -13.49
C ASP A 129 -4.88 -3.52 -14.47
N GLU A 130 -4.57 -3.39 -15.77
CA GLU A 130 -5.56 -3.44 -16.86
C GLU A 130 -5.88 -4.85 -17.38
N ASP A 131 -5.04 -5.86 -17.09
CA ASP A 131 -5.27 -7.22 -17.55
C ASP A 131 -6.36 -7.94 -16.74
N LEU A 132 -7.59 -7.64 -17.10
CA LEU A 132 -8.75 -8.25 -16.44
C LEU A 132 -8.91 -9.75 -16.75
N ALA A 133 -8.25 -10.29 -17.77
CA ALA A 133 -8.28 -11.73 -18.04
C ALA A 133 -7.47 -12.45 -16.97
N GLU A 134 -6.28 -11.96 -16.68
CA GLU A 134 -5.42 -12.48 -15.60
C GLU A 134 -6.11 -12.38 -14.24
N TRP A 135 -6.72 -11.23 -13.91
CA TRP A 135 -7.47 -11.07 -12.66
C TRP A 135 -8.64 -12.05 -12.54
N ARG A 136 -9.42 -12.27 -13.63
CA ARG A 136 -10.56 -13.20 -13.62
C ARG A 136 -10.13 -14.64 -13.36
N GLU A 137 -9.01 -15.05 -13.91
CA GLU A 137 -8.43 -16.38 -13.68
C GLU A 137 -7.95 -16.53 -12.21
N TYR A 138 -7.26 -15.51 -11.71
CA TYR A 138 -6.67 -15.51 -10.38
C TYR A 138 -7.66 -15.29 -9.23
N ARG A 139 -8.78 -14.61 -9.47
CA ARG A 139 -9.72 -14.17 -8.41
C ARG A 139 -10.22 -15.27 -7.48
N GLY A 140 -10.26 -16.52 -7.93
CA GLY A 140 -10.65 -17.67 -7.13
C GLY A 140 -9.67 -18.03 -6.00
N HIS A 141 -8.46 -17.47 -6.03
CA HIS A 141 -7.47 -17.66 -4.99
C HIS A 141 -7.63 -16.68 -3.81
N ILE A 142 -8.40 -15.61 -3.99
CA ILE A 142 -8.69 -14.65 -2.91
C ILE A 142 -9.82 -15.21 -2.03
N PRO A 143 -9.67 -15.20 -0.70
CA PRO A 143 -10.70 -15.68 0.21
C PRO A 143 -12.06 -15.01 -0.03
N PRO A 144 -13.17 -15.76 -0.06
CA PRO A 144 -14.50 -15.20 -0.36
C PRO A 144 -15.01 -14.21 0.70
N SER A 145 -14.43 -14.22 1.90
CA SER A 145 -14.70 -13.25 2.98
C SER A 145 -14.08 -11.87 2.71
N TRP A 146 -13.17 -11.77 1.74
CA TRP A 146 -12.52 -10.51 1.38
C TRP A 146 -13.28 -9.80 0.26
N ILE A 147 -13.16 -8.48 0.21
CA ILE A 147 -13.62 -7.69 -0.92
C ILE A 147 -12.54 -7.80 -2.00
N ASN A 148 -12.84 -8.56 -3.06
CA ASN A 148 -11.91 -8.76 -4.17
C ASN A 148 -12.37 -7.93 -5.38
N GLY A 149 -11.66 -6.85 -5.66
CA GLY A 149 -11.99 -5.91 -6.72
C GLY A 149 -10.80 -5.54 -7.58
N TYR A 150 -11.11 -4.98 -8.73
CA TYR A 150 -10.12 -4.40 -9.63
C TYR A 150 -10.37 -2.90 -9.83
N ASP A 151 -9.33 -2.17 -10.17
CA ASP A 151 -9.35 -0.74 -10.49
C ASP A 151 -9.71 -0.55 -11.97
N ALA A 152 -10.99 -0.33 -12.25
CA ALA A 152 -11.45 -0.11 -13.61
C ALA A 152 -10.90 1.22 -14.14
N GLY A 153 -10.02 1.14 -15.15
CA GLY A 153 -9.36 2.31 -15.75
C GLY A 153 -8.07 2.74 -15.06
N CYS A 154 -7.50 1.89 -14.21
CA CYS A 154 -6.18 2.08 -13.58
C CYS A 154 -6.02 3.44 -12.87
N VAL A 155 -7.11 3.94 -12.26
CA VAL A 155 -7.16 5.28 -11.66
C VAL A 155 -6.15 5.44 -10.52
N VAL A 156 -5.91 4.36 -9.76
CA VAL A 156 -4.93 4.36 -8.67
C VAL A 156 -3.53 4.64 -9.19
N ARG A 157 -3.16 4.06 -10.33
CA ARG A 157 -1.88 4.29 -11.00
C ARG A 157 -1.85 5.65 -11.70
N GLU A 158 -2.84 5.93 -12.53
CA GLU A 158 -2.93 7.15 -13.35
C GLU A 158 -2.85 8.43 -12.52
N LYS A 159 -3.50 8.43 -11.35
CA LYS A 159 -3.52 9.55 -10.43
C LYS A 159 -2.49 9.45 -9.30
N SER A 160 -1.61 8.43 -9.35
CA SER A 160 -0.62 8.18 -8.30
C SER A 160 -1.22 8.21 -6.89
N LEU A 161 -2.39 7.57 -6.71
CA LEU A 161 -3.10 7.58 -5.42
C LEU A 161 -2.39 6.73 -4.37
N TYR A 162 -1.69 5.67 -4.80
CA TYR A 162 -0.89 4.77 -3.97
C TYR A 162 0.41 4.46 -4.69
N ASP A 163 1.46 4.17 -3.92
CA ASP A 163 2.73 3.72 -4.49
C ASP A 163 2.58 2.28 -5.01
N LEU A 164 2.81 2.09 -6.30
CA LEU A 164 2.73 0.80 -6.99
C LEU A 164 4.10 0.31 -7.49
N HIS A 165 5.21 0.92 -7.03
CA HIS A 165 6.56 0.51 -7.42
C HIS A 165 6.91 -0.89 -6.89
N ALA A 166 6.37 -1.24 -5.73
CA ALA A 166 6.52 -2.56 -5.14
C ALA A 166 5.15 -3.12 -4.78
N ILE A 167 4.75 -4.18 -5.47
CA ILE A 167 3.57 -4.98 -5.16
C ILE A 167 4.07 -6.35 -4.69
N PRO A 168 3.54 -6.85 -3.56
CA PRO A 168 2.37 -6.40 -2.79
C PRO A 168 2.63 -5.23 -1.84
N ALA A 169 1.56 -4.49 -1.52
CA ALA A 169 1.56 -3.46 -0.50
C ALA A 169 0.34 -3.58 0.42
N LEU A 170 0.56 -3.49 1.73
CA LEU A 170 -0.48 -3.48 2.75
C LEU A 170 -0.61 -2.09 3.37
N TYR A 171 -1.86 -1.63 3.48
CA TYR A 171 -2.21 -0.43 4.25
C TYR A 171 -3.24 -0.79 5.29
N LEU A 172 -2.94 -0.59 6.57
CA LEU A 172 -3.93 -0.71 7.63
C LEU A 172 -4.57 0.65 7.87
N LEU A 173 -5.90 0.67 7.84
CA LEU A 173 -6.69 1.88 8.05
C LEU A 173 -7.65 1.69 9.22
N ASP A 174 -7.91 2.76 9.96
CA ASP A 174 -8.94 2.79 10.98
C ASP A 174 -10.36 2.98 10.37
N ARG A 175 -11.36 3.08 11.24
CA ARG A 175 -12.77 3.31 10.89
C ARG A 175 -12.96 4.54 9.99
N ASP A 176 -12.20 5.60 10.23
CA ASP A 176 -12.28 6.87 9.50
C ASP A 176 -11.38 6.90 8.27
N LYS A 177 -10.76 5.75 7.95
CA LYS A 177 -9.80 5.58 6.85
C LYS A 177 -8.50 6.34 7.08
N ARG A 178 -8.12 6.60 8.34
CA ARG A 178 -6.79 7.12 8.65
C ARG A 178 -5.77 5.99 8.57
N VAL A 179 -4.65 6.29 7.98
CA VAL A 179 -3.56 5.33 7.80
C VAL A 179 -2.89 5.04 9.15
N LEU A 180 -2.89 3.77 9.55
CA LEU A 180 -2.19 3.26 10.74
C LEU A 180 -0.88 2.60 10.37
N VAL A 181 -0.87 1.86 9.25
CA VAL A 181 0.33 1.27 8.65
C VAL A 181 0.30 1.60 7.16
N LYS A 182 1.43 2.06 6.64
CA LYS A 182 1.60 2.44 5.25
C LYS A 182 2.58 1.48 4.57
N ASP A 183 2.17 0.95 3.41
CA ASP A 183 3.03 0.27 2.44
C ASP A 183 3.94 -0.79 3.07
N SER A 184 3.34 -1.68 3.85
CA SER A 184 4.03 -2.75 4.57
C SER A 184 3.87 -4.09 3.87
N THR A 185 4.80 -5.00 4.13
CA THR A 185 4.69 -6.43 3.83
C THR A 185 4.76 -7.28 5.10
N ASP A 186 4.72 -6.66 6.28
CA ASP A 186 4.89 -7.28 7.59
C ASP A 186 3.51 -7.48 8.26
N VAL A 187 2.96 -8.69 8.15
CA VAL A 187 1.68 -9.04 8.76
C VAL A 187 1.75 -9.05 10.29
N PRO A 188 2.79 -9.61 10.95
CA PRO A 188 2.97 -9.50 12.39
C PRO A 188 2.97 -8.06 12.91
N TYR A 189 3.59 -7.13 12.20
CA TYR A 189 3.56 -5.71 12.58
C TYR A 189 2.13 -5.12 12.50
N ILE A 190 1.34 -5.53 11.51
CA ILE A 190 -0.07 -5.12 11.39
C ILE A 190 -0.87 -5.62 12.59
N GLU A 191 -0.67 -6.86 13.01
CA GLU A 191 -1.30 -7.45 14.19
C GLU A 191 -0.93 -6.67 15.47
N GLU A 192 0.35 -6.37 15.65
CA GLU A 192 0.85 -5.59 16.78
C GLU A 192 0.21 -4.20 16.85
N VAL A 193 0.07 -3.51 15.70
CA VAL A 193 -0.57 -2.18 15.64
C VAL A 193 -2.04 -2.25 16.03
N ILE A 194 -2.74 -3.30 15.63
CA ILE A 194 -4.14 -3.53 16.01
C ILE A 194 -4.24 -3.81 17.52
N ASP A 195 -3.42 -4.72 18.05
CA ASP A 195 -3.43 -5.14 19.45
C ASP A 195 -3.17 -3.97 20.42
N ARG A 196 -2.25 -3.08 20.06
CA ARG A 196 -1.96 -1.86 20.85
C ARG A 196 -3.12 -0.87 20.92
N ARG A 197 -4.14 -1.01 20.09
CA ARG A 197 -5.29 -0.08 19.99
C ARG A 197 -6.59 -0.67 20.51
N GLY A 198 -6.65 -1.98 20.69
CA GLY A 198 -7.80 -2.73 21.25
C GLY A 198 -7.76 -2.80 22.73
#